data_5d924e72a640b57ece19b22fee186151
#
_entry.id   5d924e72a640b57ece19b22fee186151
#
_cell.length_a   1.000
_cell.length_b   1.000
_cell.length_c   1.000
_cell.angle_alpha   90.00
_cell.angle_beta   90.00
_cell.angle_gamma   90.00
#
_symmetry.space_group_name_H-M   'P 1'
#
loop_
_entity.id
_entity.type
_entity.pdbx_description
1 polymer ?
#
loop_
_entity_poly.entity_id
_entity_poly.type
_entity_poly.pdbx_seq_one_letter_code
_entity_poly.pdbx_strand_id
1 'polypeptide(L)'
;MSKKVFIAFAHPKYKSGESFNSCVRDEFIKSSKERNFEIDLMNIYEEKTIKFWDGSPPDNQILDIQNRMERSDIIFLLSPCHNFTMVAAMENMLSHVISPPFAFRYKKIWGNWGAPQHGRLKNKKVIIGM
;
A
#
# COMPACT_ATOMS: atom_id res chain seq x y z
N MET A 1 -0.38 -6.83 -22.46
CA MET A 1 -0.15 -7.41 -21.12
C MET A 1 -1.20 -6.90 -20.15
N SER A 2 -1.66 -7.74 -19.27
CA SER A 2 -2.61 -7.35 -18.23
C SER A 2 -1.92 -6.44 -17.19
N LYS A 3 -2.67 -5.48 -16.65
CA LYS A 3 -2.19 -4.65 -15.55
C LYS A 3 -2.31 -5.41 -14.23
N LYS A 4 -1.40 -5.12 -13.33
CA LYS A 4 -1.41 -5.63 -11.95
C LYS A 4 -1.90 -4.58 -10.99
N VAL A 5 -2.80 -4.97 -10.10
CA VAL A 5 -3.35 -4.13 -9.05
C VAL A 5 -2.97 -4.73 -7.70
N PHE A 6 -2.26 -3.98 -6.89
CA PHE A 6 -2.03 -4.29 -5.49
C PHE A 6 -3.06 -3.55 -4.65
N ILE A 7 -3.79 -4.27 -3.81
CA ILE A 7 -4.79 -3.71 -2.91
C ILE A 7 -4.32 -3.94 -1.47
N ALA A 8 -4.10 -2.87 -0.74
CA ALA A 8 -3.93 -2.90 0.71
C ALA A 8 -5.24 -2.48 1.37
N PHE A 9 -5.86 -3.40 2.07
CA PHE A 9 -7.16 -3.21 2.72
C PHE A 9 -7.00 -3.29 4.23
N ALA A 10 -7.42 -2.24 4.93
CA ALA A 10 -7.28 -2.13 6.39
C ALA A 10 -8.64 -1.95 7.06
N HIS A 11 -9.29 -3.06 7.39
CA HIS A 11 -10.49 -3.07 8.21
C HIS A 11 -10.55 -4.37 9.01
N PRO A 12 -10.84 -4.34 10.32
CA PRO A 12 -10.93 -5.57 11.13
C PRO A 12 -12.02 -6.53 10.63
N LYS A 13 -13.10 -6.00 10.08
CA LYS A 13 -14.14 -6.80 9.40
C LYS A 13 -13.81 -6.90 7.91
N TYR A 14 -12.87 -7.76 7.56
CA TYR A 14 -12.31 -7.85 6.21
C TYR A 14 -12.94 -8.92 5.31
N LYS A 15 -13.79 -9.80 5.86
CA LYS A 15 -14.48 -10.78 5.03
C LYS A 15 -15.54 -10.10 4.15
N SER A 16 -15.88 -10.75 3.03
CA SER A 16 -16.87 -10.23 2.10
C SER A 16 -18.21 -9.99 2.77
N GLY A 17 -18.75 -8.78 2.59
CA GLY A 17 -20.05 -8.39 3.15
C GLY A 17 -20.05 -7.98 4.63
N GLU A 18 -18.93 -8.06 5.34
CA GLU A 18 -18.87 -7.73 6.76
C GLU A 18 -18.84 -6.22 7.05
N SER A 19 -18.43 -5.42 6.10
CA SER A 19 -18.34 -3.96 6.25
C SER A 19 -18.60 -3.26 4.93
N PHE A 20 -18.96 -1.97 4.99
CA PHE A 20 -19.08 -1.16 3.77
C PHE A 20 -17.78 -1.17 2.96
N ASN A 21 -16.65 -1.01 3.63
CA ASN A 21 -15.34 -1.02 2.95
C ASN A 21 -15.03 -2.37 2.29
N SER A 22 -15.42 -3.49 2.91
CA SER A 22 -15.25 -4.80 2.26
C SER A 22 -16.11 -4.94 1.01
N CYS A 23 -17.31 -4.36 1.00
CA CYS A 23 -18.15 -4.31 -0.20
C CYS A 23 -17.52 -3.47 -1.31
N VAL A 24 -16.95 -2.32 -0.98
CA VAL A 24 -16.22 -1.47 -1.94
C VAL A 24 -15.03 -2.21 -2.52
N ARG A 25 -14.24 -2.87 -1.67
CA ARG A 25 -13.11 -3.69 -2.11
C ARG A 25 -13.55 -4.77 -3.10
N ASP A 26 -14.59 -5.52 -2.74
CA ASP A 26 -15.08 -6.63 -3.56
C ASP A 26 -15.60 -6.16 -4.92
N GLU A 27 -16.30 -5.04 -4.96
CA GLU A 27 -16.78 -4.46 -6.22
C GLU A 27 -15.62 -3.94 -7.08
N PHE A 28 -14.60 -3.35 -6.47
CA PHE A 28 -13.38 -2.95 -7.18
C PHE A 28 -12.65 -4.16 -7.77
N ILE A 29 -12.54 -5.25 -7.02
CA ILE A 29 -11.93 -6.51 -7.50
C ILE A 29 -12.70 -7.07 -8.68
N LYS A 30 -14.02 -7.12 -8.58
CA LYS A 30 -14.89 -7.60 -9.65
C LYS A 30 -14.69 -6.79 -10.94
N SER A 31 -14.80 -5.47 -10.87
CA SER A 31 -14.59 -4.57 -12.01
C SER A 31 -13.19 -4.70 -12.62
N SER A 32 -12.20 -4.90 -11.79
CA SER A 32 -10.81 -5.08 -12.26
C SER A 32 -10.63 -6.41 -13.00
N LYS A 33 -11.25 -7.48 -12.51
CA LYS A 33 -11.23 -8.80 -13.17
C LYS A 33 -11.97 -8.79 -14.51
N GLU A 34 -13.08 -8.07 -14.61
CA GLU A 34 -13.81 -7.90 -15.87
C GLU A 34 -12.95 -7.20 -16.95
N ARG A 35 -11.94 -6.45 -16.53
CA ARG A 35 -10.96 -5.80 -17.41
C ARG A 35 -9.66 -6.59 -17.57
N ASN A 36 -9.66 -7.85 -17.14
CA ASN A 36 -8.49 -8.73 -17.17
C ASN A 36 -7.29 -8.21 -16.39
N PHE A 37 -7.50 -7.50 -15.29
CA PHE A 37 -6.42 -7.09 -14.39
C PHE A 37 -6.10 -8.22 -13.42
N GLU A 38 -4.82 -8.40 -13.14
CA GLU A 38 -4.34 -9.31 -12.11
C GLU A 38 -4.43 -8.62 -10.73
N ILE A 39 -5.03 -9.31 -9.77
CA ILE A 39 -5.27 -8.76 -8.42
C ILE A 39 -4.34 -9.42 -7.42
N ASP A 40 -3.62 -8.59 -6.67
CA ASP A 40 -2.86 -8.97 -5.49
C ASP A 40 -3.49 -8.27 -4.28
N LEU A 41 -4.27 -9.02 -3.50
CA LEU A 41 -4.98 -8.50 -2.33
C LEU A 41 -4.21 -8.81 -1.05
N MET A 42 -4.05 -7.77 -0.22
CA MET A 42 -3.57 -7.89 1.14
C MET A 42 -4.59 -7.29 2.11
N ASN A 43 -5.17 -8.15 2.96
CA ASN A 43 -5.97 -7.71 4.11
C ASN A 43 -5.05 -7.55 5.31
N ILE A 44 -4.77 -6.31 5.71
CA ILE A 44 -3.76 -6.02 6.75
C ILE A 44 -4.08 -6.71 8.08
N TYR A 45 -5.36 -6.79 8.45
CA TYR A 45 -5.79 -7.44 9.70
C TYR A 45 -5.75 -8.97 9.64
N GLU A 46 -5.57 -9.57 8.47
CA GLU A 46 -5.40 -11.02 8.28
C GLU A 46 -3.92 -11.43 8.31
N GLU A 47 -3.03 -10.51 8.03
CA GLU A 47 -1.59 -10.74 7.99
C GLU A 47 -0.99 -10.84 9.39
N LYS A 48 0.25 -11.38 9.46
CA LYS A 48 1.05 -11.28 10.68
C LYS A 48 1.17 -9.82 11.09
N THR A 49 0.96 -9.53 12.36
CA THR A 49 1.03 -8.16 12.89
C THR A 49 2.34 -7.49 12.53
N ILE A 50 2.22 -6.34 11.86
CA ILE A 50 3.37 -5.48 11.57
C ILE A 50 3.74 -4.75 12.85
N LYS A 51 4.99 -4.88 13.30
CA LYS A 51 5.46 -4.15 14.48
C LYS A 51 5.29 -2.65 14.30
N PHE A 52 5.15 -1.93 15.39
CA PHE A 52 5.13 -0.47 15.35
C PHE A 52 6.43 0.06 14.73
N TRP A 53 6.31 1.01 13.81
CA TRP A 53 7.47 1.59 13.14
C TRP A 53 8.38 2.32 14.13
N ASP A 54 9.64 1.95 14.17
CA ASP A 54 10.66 2.48 15.07
C ASP A 54 11.88 3.04 14.32
N GLY A 55 11.79 3.16 13.00
CA GLY A 55 12.88 3.62 12.14
C GLY A 55 13.91 2.54 11.79
N SER A 56 13.71 1.29 12.25
CA SER A 56 14.60 0.19 11.88
C SER A 56 14.45 -0.20 10.40
N PRO A 57 15.48 -0.84 9.80
CA PRO A 57 15.41 -1.32 8.42
C PRO A 57 14.23 -2.28 8.21
N PRO A 58 13.69 -2.34 6.97
CA PRO A 58 12.60 -3.28 6.65
C PRO A 58 12.98 -4.73 6.94
N ASP A 59 12.06 -5.44 7.60
CA ASP A 59 12.14 -6.89 7.75
C ASP A 59 11.62 -7.62 6.50
N ASN A 60 11.63 -8.95 6.51
CA ASN A 60 11.18 -9.75 5.37
C ASN A 60 9.71 -9.52 5.00
N GLN A 61 8.84 -9.27 5.98
CA GLN A 61 7.44 -8.95 5.72
C GLN A 61 7.29 -7.63 4.97
N ILE A 62 8.01 -6.61 5.38
CA ILE A 62 8.00 -5.29 4.72
C ILE A 62 8.64 -5.37 3.33
N LEU A 63 9.73 -6.11 3.17
CA LEU A 63 10.35 -6.34 1.87
C LEU A 63 9.40 -7.03 0.90
N ASP A 64 8.62 -8.00 1.36
CA ASP A 64 7.60 -8.64 0.54
C ASP A 64 6.53 -7.63 0.06
N ILE A 65 6.02 -6.79 0.97
CA ILE A 65 5.04 -5.76 0.62
C ILE A 65 5.63 -4.78 -0.41
N GLN A 66 6.86 -4.34 -0.20
CA GLN A 66 7.57 -3.46 -1.14
C GLN A 66 7.68 -4.10 -2.54
N ASN A 67 8.04 -5.37 -2.61
CA ASN A 67 8.14 -6.10 -3.88
C ASN A 67 6.78 -6.24 -4.58
N ARG A 68 5.71 -6.48 -3.83
CA ARG A 68 4.35 -6.55 -4.37
C ARG A 68 3.91 -5.21 -4.95
N MET A 69 4.18 -4.12 -4.26
CA MET A 69 3.92 -2.77 -4.76
C MET A 69 4.74 -2.44 -6.01
N GLU A 70 6.04 -2.77 -6.00
CA GLU A 70 6.94 -2.50 -7.13
C GLU A 70 6.48 -3.22 -8.41
N ARG A 71 5.98 -4.44 -8.28
CA ARG A 71 5.48 -5.23 -9.43
C ARG A 71 4.10 -4.82 -9.92
N SER A 72 3.42 -3.94 -9.21
CA SER A 72 2.06 -3.51 -9.56
C SER A 72 2.08 -2.23 -10.40
N ASP A 73 1.08 -2.09 -11.26
CA ASP A 73 0.84 -0.87 -12.05
C ASP A 73 -0.06 0.12 -11.30
N ILE A 74 -0.96 -0.43 -10.49
CA ILE A 74 -1.95 0.32 -9.71
C ILE A 74 -1.84 -0.14 -8.26
N ILE A 75 -1.80 0.82 -7.34
CA ILE A 75 -1.84 0.59 -5.91
C ILE A 75 -3.14 1.18 -5.37
N PHE A 76 -3.98 0.36 -4.76
CA PHE A 76 -5.21 0.80 -4.12
C PHE A 76 -5.10 0.62 -2.61
N LEU A 77 -5.16 1.74 -1.90
CA LEU A 77 -5.14 1.79 -0.43
C LEU A 77 -6.56 2.08 0.04
N LEU A 78 -7.20 1.12 0.69
CA LEU A 78 -8.58 1.25 1.18
C LEU A 78 -8.60 1.05 2.69
N SER A 79 -9.08 2.07 3.40
CA SER A 79 -9.14 2.13 4.86
C SER A 79 -10.35 2.95 5.29
N PRO A 80 -11.01 2.61 6.40
CA PRO A 80 -11.95 3.55 6.99
C PRO A 80 -11.21 4.81 7.45
N CYS A 81 -11.93 5.95 7.47
CA CYS A 81 -11.41 7.20 7.98
C CYS A 81 -11.70 7.30 9.47
N HIS A 82 -10.64 7.27 10.28
CA HIS A 82 -10.73 7.52 11.72
C HIS A 82 -9.90 8.76 12.06
N ASN A 83 -10.44 9.65 12.89
CA ASN A 83 -9.73 10.86 13.30
C ASN A 83 -9.17 11.67 12.11
N PHE A 84 -9.96 11.79 11.04
CA PHE A 84 -9.61 12.51 9.80
C PHE A 84 -8.44 11.90 9.00
N THR A 85 -8.06 10.66 9.28
CA THR A 85 -6.96 9.97 8.60
C THR A 85 -7.28 8.48 8.44
N MET A 86 -6.38 7.74 7.80
CA MET A 86 -6.47 6.28 7.71
C MET A 86 -6.33 5.64 9.09
N VAL A 87 -6.80 4.40 9.23
CA VAL A 87 -6.58 3.65 10.47
C VAL A 87 -5.09 3.44 10.74
N ALA A 88 -4.73 3.36 12.03
CA ALA A 88 -3.34 3.23 12.46
C ALA A 88 -2.59 2.05 11.81
N ALA A 89 -3.27 0.94 11.57
CA ALA A 89 -2.66 -0.21 10.90
C ALA A 89 -2.18 0.11 9.48
N MET A 90 -2.95 0.88 8.71
CA MET A 90 -2.55 1.33 7.37
C MET A 90 -1.39 2.32 7.44
N GLU A 91 -1.48 3.31 8.32
CA GLU A 91 -0.41 4.31 8.47
C GLU A 91 0.90 3.69 8.95
N ASN A 92 0.82 2.74 9.88
CA ASN A 92 2.01 2.01 10.35
C ASN A 92 2.65 1.22 9.20
N MET A 93 1.86 0.50 8.41
CA MET A 93 2.38 -0.21 7.23
C MET A 93 3.03 0.76 6.26
N LEU A 94 2.40 1.87 5.93
CA LEU A 94 2.95 2.86 5.01
C LEU A 94 4.23 3.49 5.54
N SER A 95 4.33 3.73 6.84
CA SER A 95 5.56 4.25 7.45
C SER A 95 6.75 3.32 7.26
N HIS A 96 6.52 2.00 7.29
CA HIS A 96 7.55 1.01 6.99
C HIS A 96 7.88 0.94 5.50
N VAL A 97 6.87 0.94 4.65
CA VAL A 97 7.00 0.68 3.20
C VAL A 97 7.51 1.90 2.45
N ILE A 98 6.95 3.09 2.74
CA ILE A 98 7.33 4.35 2.09
C ILE A 98 8.55 4.92 2.78
N SER A 99 9.67 4.25 2.60
CA SER A 99 10.95 4.59 3.25
C SER A 99 12.10 4.55 2.25
N PRO A 100 13.20 5.30 2.52
CA PRO A 100 14.41 5.17 1.72
C PRO A 100 15.07 3.79 1.92
N PRO A 101 15.77 3.25 0.93
CA PRO A 101 15.93 3.78 -0.44
C PRO A 101 14.84 3.31 -1.41
N PHE A 102 13.83 2.56 -0.92
CA PHE A 102 12.80 1.95 -1.77
C PHE A 102 11.90 2.99 -2.44
N ALA A 103 11.16 3.77 -1.64
CA ALA A 103 10.18 4.71 -2.17
C ALA A 103 10.83 5.97 -2.74
N PHE A 104 11.97 6.36 -2.19
CA PHE A 104 12.71 7.53 -2.65
C PHE A 104 14.16 7.45 -2.19
N ARG A 105 15.01 8.24 -2.85
CA ARG A 105 16.39 8.54 -2.42
C ARG A 105 16.58 10.04 -2.40
N TYR A 106 17.40 10.52 -1.49
CA TYR A 106 17.75 11.92 -1.47
C TYR A 106 18.90 12.17 -2.45
N LYS A 107 18.65 13.02 -3.43
CA LYS A 107 19.71 13.55 -4.28
C LYS A 107 20.19 14.88 -3.67
N LYS A 108 21.48 14.94 -3.35
CA LYS A 108 22.10 16.17 -2.87
C LYS A 108 22.03 17.23 -3.97
N ILE A 109 21.43 18.37 -3.67
CA ILE A 109 21.29 19.49 -4.61
C ILE A 109 22.33 20.56 -4.27
N TRP A 110 22.41 20.93 -2.99
CA TRP A 110 23.33 21.97 -2.53
C TRP A 110 23.58 21.83 -1.03
N GLY A 111 24.86 21.91 -0.61
CA GLY A 111 25.22 21.76 0.79
C GLY A 111 24.67 20.45 1.39
N ASN A 112 23.88 20.55 2.46
CA ASN A 112 23.17 19.43 3.09
C ASN A 112 21.72 19.26 2.58
N TRP A 113 21.32 20.03 1.59
CA TRP A 113 19.98 19.97 1.01
C TRP A 113 19.88 18.86 -0.02
N GLY A 114 18.81 18.11 0.04
CA GLY A 114 18.50 17.07 -0.93
C GLY A 114 17.01 17.06 -1.30
N ALA A 115 16.70 16.53 -2.46
CA ALA A 115 15.34 16.29 -2.89
C ALA A 115 15.08 14.78 -3.00
N PRO A 116 13.88 14.28 -2.64
CA PRO A 116 13.53 12.88 -2.86
C PRO A 116 13.45 12.59 -4.35
N GLN A 117 14.20 11.60 -4.80
CA GLN A 117 14.25 11.15 -6.20
C GLN A 117 14.51 9.65 -6.29
N HIS A 118 14.40 9.10 -7.50
CA HIS A 118 14.80 7.72 -7.81
C HIS A 118 14.05 6.62 -7.03
N GLY A 119 12.78 6.86 -6.68
CA GLY A 119 11.94 5.86 -6.04
C GLY A 119 11.53 4.72 -6.98
N ARG A 120 11.30 3.53 -6.41
CA ARG A 120 10.84 2.34 -7.15
C ARG A 120 9.35 2.34 -7.44
N LEU A 121 8.58 3.27 -6.88
CA LEU A 121 7.15 3.42 -7.14
C LEU A 121 6.84 4.39 -8.29
N LYS A 122 7.83 4.68 -9.10
CA LYS A 122 7.71 5.57 -10.25
C LYS A 122 6.70 5.02 -11.28
N ASN A 123 5.94 5.91 -11.90
CA ASN A 123 4.97 5.62 -12.97
C ASN A 123 3.79 4.73 -12.54
N LYS A 124 3.49 4.66 -11.26
CA LYS A 124 2.32 3.94 -10.76
C LYS A 124 1.14 4.88 -10.52
N LYS A 125 -0.06 4.33 -10.66
CA LYS A 125 -1.28 5.01 -10.21
C LYS A 125 -1.57 4.60 -8.78
N VAL A 126 -1.86 5.57 -7.92
CA VAL A 126 -2.27 5.33 -6.54
C VAL A 126 -3.70 5.81 -6.37
N ILE A 127 -4.55 4.95 -5.84
CA ILE A 127 -5.93 5.24 -5.50
C ILE A 127 -6.06 5.11 -4.00
N ILE A 128 -6.62 6.12 -3.37
CA ILE A 128 -6.87 6.13 -1.92
C ILE A 128 -8.37 6.19 -1.70
N GLY A 129 -8.91 5.19 -1.03
CA GLY A 129 -10.29 5.14 -0.57
C GLY A 129 -10.37 5.23 0.95
N MET A 130 -11.18 6.15 1.45
CA MET A 130 -11.45 6.31 2.87
C MET A 130 -12.94 6.46 3.13
#